data_19ce858d28688d8821f482768702dd26
#
_entry.id   19ce858d28688d8821f482768702dd26
#
_cell.length_a   1.000
_cell.length_b   1.000
_cell.length_c   1.000
_cell.angle_alpha   90.00
_cell.angle_beta   90.00
_cell.angle_gamma   90.00
#
_symmetry.space_group_name_H-M   'P 1'
#
loop_
_entity.id
_entity.type
_entity.pdbx_description
1 polymer ?
#
loop_
_entity_poly.entity_id
_entity_poly.type
_entity_poly.pdbx_seq_one_letter_code
_entity_poly.pdbx_strand_id
1 'polypeptide(L)'
;MKGFSSENCEPHLLDNFVRKNRGVFYTPVQYAEKALELVREAIARVPVGNDYIILDRCAGTGNLEAGLTDEELSHCVLSSLDSGEQQALVERFGSRVRHIVLAPDSTDALSEAFVRNAEIQKWVGDPQCSVILLENPPYSDVTSIEHQKAGMSKKSSCWKDSYVHQKMCEAVKGSARNELANLFIWSAFRFYVREPTDSYIVFAPVKYWKAHHLIDKEFLGGFAFNRRHFGATEGSCVMCACWGGVNANNECLSLKGFDIDGDGRLAEPVDLLVKKVYSRFSQAYYDKTPIDDAVPTGILCGLDGYEVKDGLKRKVSPLYSPSIVGYLAVEGFGFDNCDTASYLGVTSRYDGNGFYLTRENFLEKLPVFAASRYCSYNRTWMETGRIMKTGDGCERFYRDVRNGKLDEFLYDCLLFTCLERQNHMVTFVGSDGREYRNELRLGSQECPSLAGQHIFSCCQFLTSDKMPLLDAAAAVYALVDDERKDEKGIYQIAIENDVMIEVDGKRVRKNRELHDALMNLRKRLSEFYKTRIVPTLFEYEFLK
;
A
#
# COMPACT_ATOMS: atom_id res chain seq x y z
N MET A 1 39.32 1.04 16.16
CA MET A 1 37.88 0.79 16.10
C MET A 1 37.66 -0.41 15.20
N LYS A 2 37.32 -1.56 15.75
CA LYS A 2 36.98 -2.74 14.96
C LYS A 2 35.54 -2.62 14.58
N GLY A 3 35.23 -2.58 13.27
CA GLY A 3 33.87 -2.56 12.77
C GLY A 3 33.07 -3.77 13.27
N PHE A 4 31.98 -3.53 13.91
CA PHE A 4 30.98 -4.57 14.21
C PHE A 4 30.37 -5.02 12.89
N SER A 5 30.66 -6.23 12.46
CA SER A 5 29.97 -6.86 11.34
C SER A 5 28.54 -7.21 11.79
N SER A 6 27.58 -6.93 10.93
CA SER A 6 26.15 -7.24 11.12
C SER A 6 25.85 -8.75 11.30
N GLU A 7 26.86 -9.60 11.17
CA GLU A 7 26.72 -11.07 11.24
C GLU A 7 26.51 -11.61 12.65
N ASN A 8 26.78 -10.83 13.70
CA ASN A 8 26.70 -11.31 15.09
C ASN A 8 25.36 -11.01 15.81
N CYS A 9 24.38 -10.43 15.13
CA CYS A 9 23.06 -10.11 15.69
C CYS A 9 21.90 -10.78 14.96
N GLU A 10 22.13 -11.83 14.18
CA GLU A 10 21.02 -12.61 13.63
C GLU A 10 20.39 -13.42 14.77
N PRO A 11 19.12 -13.21 15.05
CA PRO A 11 18.39 -14.05 16.01
C PRO A 11 18.23 -15.43 15.39
N HIS A 12 19.01 -16.38 15.83
CA HIS A 12 18.96 -17.79 15.41
C HIS A 12 17.64 -18.52 15.70
N LEU A 13 16.58 -17.82 16.13
CA LEU A 13 15.48 -18.47 16.82
C LEU A 13 14.11 -18.42 16.15
N LEU A 14 13.90 -17.65 15.08
CA LEU A 14 12.57 -17.60 14.47
C LEU A 14 12.65 -17.85 12.96
N ASP A 15 12.00 -18.90 12.51
CA ASP A 15 11.68 -19.15 11.11
C ASP A 15 11.08 -17.87 10.48
N ASN A 16 11.44 -17.57 9.24
CA ASN A 16 10.95 -16.41 8.49
C ASN A 16 9.41 -16.27 8.50
N PHE A 17 8.70 -17.38 8.61
CA PHE A 17 7.25 -17.41 8.73
C PHE A 17 6.80 -16.91 10.12
N VAL A 18 7.44 -17.38 11.19
CA VAL A 18 7.12 -16.98 12.56
C VAL A 18 7.43 -15.51 12.77
N ARG A 19 8.52 -15.00 12.21
CA ARG A 19 8.87 -13.56 12.19
C ARG A 19 7.79 -12.73 11.50
N LYS A 20 7.39 -13.11 10.29
CA LYS A 20 6.30 -12.46 9.56
C LYS A 20 4.98 -12.51 10.31
N ASN A 21 4.71 -13.62 10.98
CA ASN A 21 3.47 -13.83 11.72
C ASN A 21 3.37 -12.96 12.96
N ARG A 22 4.51 -12.70 13.62
CA ARG A 22 4.60 -11.82 14.79
C ARG A 22 4.77 -10.34 14.41
N GLY A 23 4.99 -10.03 13.12
CA GLY A 23 5.24 -8.67 12.64
C GLY A 23 6.59 -8.11 13.10
N VAL A 24 7.54 -8.97 13.45
CA VAL A 24 8.87 -8.58 13.91
C VAL A 24 9.74 -8.26 12.70
N PHE A 25 10.04 -6.99 12.52
CA PHE A 25 10.91 -6.48 11.46
C PHE A 25 12.09 -5.75 12.10
N TYR A 26 13.30 -6.30 11.95
CA TYR A 26 14.50 -5.65 12.47
C TYR A 26 14.84 -4.43 11.63
N THR A 27 15.08 -3.31 12.30
CA THR A 27 15.49 -2.07 11.65
C THR A 27 16.92 -2.23 11.12
N PRO A 28 17.20 -1.98 9.81
CA PRO A 28 18.54 -1.92 9.29
C PRO A 28 19.40 -0.92 10.05
N VAL A 29 20.69 -1.25 10.24
CA VAL A 29 21.61 -0.41 11.02
C VAL A 29 21.68 1.01 10.45
N GLN A 30 21.75 1.16 9.14
CA GLN A 30 21.82 2.47 8.47
C GLN A 30 20.56 3.33 8.76
N TYR A 31 19.40 2.71 8.84
CA TYR A 31 18.16 3.41 9.15
C TYR A 31 18.02 3.71 10.65
N ALA A 32 18.51 2.79 11.50
CA ALA A 32 18.58 3.04 12.94
C ALA A 32 19.51 4.21 13.26
N GLU A 33 20.73 4.21 12.70
CA GLU A 33 21.69 5.30 12.86
C GLU A 33 21.11 6.65 12.39
N LYS A 34 20.42 6.66 11.27
CA LYS A 34 19.76 7.88 10.76
C LYS A 34 18.65 8.38 11.71
N ALA A 35 17.89 7.46 12.30
CA ALA A 35 16.85 7.81 13.27
C ALA A 35 17.39 8.42 14.57
N LEU A 36 18.65 8.10 14.95
CA LEU A 36 19.29 8.69 16.14
C LEU A 36 19.49 10.20 16.01
N GLU A 37 19.48 10.76 14.80
CA GLU A 37 19.47 12.21 14.63
C GLU A 37 18.23 12.82 15.29
N LEU A 38 17.05 12.19 15.09
CA LEU A 38 15.81 12.64 15.72
C LEU A 38 15.82 12.46 17.24
N VAL A 39 16.49 11.42 17.74
CA VAL A 39 16.67 11.21 19.19
C VAL A 39 17.51 12.34 19.79
N ARG A 40 18.61 12.72 19.15
CA ARG A 40 19.46 13.82 19.61
C ARG A 40 18.78 15.17 19.53
N GLU A 41 17.96 15.40 18.51
CA GLU A 41 17.09 16.58 18.41
C GLU A 41 16.07 16.60 19.56
N ALA A 42 15.48 15.45 19.91
CA ALA A 42 14.56 15.34 21.03
C ALA A 42 15.26 15.58 22.37
N ILE A 43 16.46 15.05 22.59
CA ILE A 43 17.29 15.32 23.77
C ILE A 43 17.62 16.82 23.89
N ALA A 44 17.97 17.48 22.79
CA ALA A 44 18.25 18.92 22.78
C ALA A 44 17.04 19.79 23.15
N ARG A 45 15.82 19.25 23.11
CA ARG A 45 14.58 19.92 23.54
C ARG A 45 14.32 19.80 25.04
N VAL A 46 15.03 18.90 25.74
CA VAL A 46 14.88 18.74 27.18
C VAL A 46 15.31 20.03 27.88
N PRO A 47 14.50 20.61 28.78
CA PRO A 47 14.88 21.82 29.48
C PRO A 47 16.15 21.64 30.32
N VAL A 48 16.99 22.67 30.35
CA VAL A 48 18.23 22.66 31.14
C VAL A 48 17.93 22.38 32.61
N GLY A 49 18.55 21.36 33.16
CA GLY A 49 18.38 20.91 34.53
C GLY A 49 17.29 19.85 34.74
N ASN A 50 16.54 19.52 33.71
CA ASN A 50 15.61 18.40 33.75
C ASN A 50 16.31 17.08 33.33
N ASP A 51 15.76 15.98 33.82
CA ASP A 51 16.15 14.63 33.40
C ASP A 51 15.33 14.20 32.16
N TYR A 52 15.70 13.08 31.55
CA TYR A 52 14.91 12.44 30.49
C TYR A 52 15.05 10.92 30.52
N ILE A 53 14.07 10.24 29.91
CA ILE A 53 14.18 8.82 29.57
C ILE A 53 13.98 8.61 28.07
N ILE A 54 14.71 7.63 27.52
CA ILE A 54 14.46 7.06 26.20
C ILE A 54 13.74 5.73 26.42
N LEU A 55 12.44 5.70 26.13
CA LEU A 55 11.58 4.53 26.37
C LEU A 55 11.34 3.79 25.06
N ASP A 56 11.76 2.52 24.98
CA ASP A 56 11.35 1.59 23.91
C ASP A 56 10.56 0.42 24.51
N ARG A 57 9.25 0.36 24.20
CA ARG A 57 8.32 -0.65 24.69
C ARG A 57 8.35 -1.95 23.86
N CYS A 58 9.10 -1.97 22.76
CA CYS A 58 9.20 -3.10 21.83
C CYS A 58 10.62 -3.19 21.22
N ALA A 59 11.64 -3.03 22.06
CA ALA A 59 13.05 -2.90 21.68
C ALA A 59 13.62 -4.11 20.91
N GLY A 60 12.95 -5.27 20.96
CA GLY A 60 13.44 -6.49 20.34
C GLY A 60 14.82 -6.86 20.90
N THR A 61 15.82 -6.93 20.03
CA THR A 61 17.22 -7.18 20.42
C THR A 61 18.03 -5.89 20.61
N GLY A 62 17.40 -4.72 20.63
CA GLY A 62 18.07 -3.43 20.87
C GLY A 62 18.79 -2.87 19.65
N ASN A 63 18.25 -3.04 18.45
CA ASN A 63 18.88 -2.53 17.24
C ASN A 63 18.79 -1.00 17.10
N LEU A 64 17.72 -0.39 17.60
CA LEU A 64 17.57 1.07 17.61
C LEU A 64 18.56 1.73 18.57
N GLU A 65 18.84 1.07 19.70
CA GLU A 65 19.73 1.57 20.77
C GLU A 65 21.21 1.34 20.48
N ALA A 66 21.52 0.51 19.49
CA ALA A 66 22.90 0.09 19.21
C ALA A 66 23.89 1.23 18.93
N GLY A 67 23.42 2.33 18.38
CA GLY A 67 24.24 3.50 18.04
C GLY A 67 24.18 4.63 19.08
N LEU A 68 23.50 4.42 20.22
CA LEU A 68 23.48 5.36 21.33
C LEU A 68 24.82 5.35 22.07
N THR A 69 25.24 6.50 22.59
CA THR A 69 26.39 6.63 23.48
C THR A 69 26.11 6.01 24.86
N ASP A 70 27.14 5.77 25.66
CA ASP A 70 26.96 5.26 27.03
C ASP A 70 26.14 6.23 27.91
N GLU A 71 26.26 7.53 27.70
CA GLU A 71 25.47 8.54 28.35
C GLU A 71 24.00 8.42 27.93
N GLU A 72 23.70 8.39 26.63
CA GLU A 72 22.34 8.24 26.11
C GLU A 72 21.72 6.90 26.57
N LEU A 73 22.50 5.81 26.58
CA LEU A 73 22.05 4.51 27.09
C LEU A 73 21.69 4.55 28.59
N SER A 74 22.41 5.33 29.40
CA SER A 74 22.10 5.46 30.82
C SER A 74 20.72 6.04 31.11
N HIS A 75 20.05 6.60 30.11
CA HIS A 75 18.66 7.09 30.16
C HIS A 75 17.65 6.11 29.53
N CYS A 76 18.09 4.98 28.95
CA CYS A 76 17.20 4.05 28.27
C CYS A 76 16.40 3.18 29.25
N VAL A 77 15.13 3.02 28.94
CA VAL A 77 14.19 2.07 29.57
C VAL A 77 13.66 1.16 28.48
N LEU A 78 14.02 -0.12 28.52
CA LEU A 78 13.79 -1.06 27.43
C LEU A 78 12.84 -2.18 27.84
N SER A 79 12.03 -2.63 26.90
CA SER A 79 11.18 -3.80 27.06
C SER A 79 11.05 -4.58 25.76
N SER A 80 10.88 -5.89 25.86
CA SER A 80 10.46 -6.76 24.77
C SER A 80 9.53 -7.86 25.27
N LEU A 81 8.58 -8.29 24.45
CA LEU A 81 7.61 -9.34 24.80
C LEU A 81 8.26 -10.73 24.82
N ASP A 82 9.22 -10.98 23.95
CA ASP A 82 9.86 -12.30 23.77
C ASP A 82 11.00 -12.48 24.79
N SER A 83 11.02 -13.62 25.48
CA SER A 83 12.01 -13.92 26.52
C SER A 83 13.44 -14.04 25.97
N GLY A 84 13.60 -14.53 24.72
CA GLY A 84 14.92 -14.58 24.07
C GLY A 84 15.45 -13.18 23.72
N GLU A 85 14.56 -12.27 23.33
CA GLU A 85 14.92 -10.86 23.09
C GLU A 85 15.25 -10.15 24.40
N GLN A 86 14.52 -10.43 25.50
CA GLN A 86 14.84 -9.90 26.83
C GLN A 86 16.24 -10.32 27.27
N GLN A 87 16.59 -11.62 27.07
CA GLN A 87 17.94 -12.11 27.37
C GLN A 87 19.00 -11.39 26.54
N ALA A 88 18.74 -11.19 25.24
CA ALA A 88 19.66 -10.45 24.37
C ALA A 88 19.85 -8.98 24.81
N LEU A 89 18.78 -8.30 25.27
CA LEU A 89 18.87 -6.95 25.84
C LEU A 89 19.75 -6.91 27.09
N VAL A 90 19.59 -7.89 28.00
CA VAL A 90 20.40 -7.99 29.20
C VAL A 90 21.89 -8.25 28.86
N GLU A 91 22.16 -9.18 27.95
CA GLU A 91 23.53 -9.48 27.51
C GLU A 91 24.21 -8.30 26.81
N ARG A 92 23.45 -7.56 25.99
CA ARG A 92 23.99 -6.48 25.17
C ARG A 92 24.19 -5.18 25.96
N PHE A 93 23.22 -4.84 26.78
CA PHE A 93 23.19 -3.53 27.46
C PHE A 93 23.38 -3.62 28.98
N GLY A 94 22.77 -4.61 29.63
CA GLY A 94 22.94 -4.88 31.05
C GLY A 94 22.84 -3.64 31.93
N SER A 95 23.89 -3.36 32.70
CA SER A 95 23.96 -2.20 33.59
C SER A 95 24.24 -0.85 32.88
N ARG A 96 24.38 -0.84 31.57
CA ARG A 96 24.60 0.40 30.79
C ARG A 96 23.30 1.19 30.59
N VAL A 97 22.13 0.53 30.71
CA VAL A 97 20.83 1.18 30.58
C VAL A 97 20.21 1.43 31.94
N ARG A 98 19.28 2.40 32.01
CA ARG A 98 18.60 2.80 33.23
C ARG A 98 17.74 1.67 33.80
N HIS A 99 17.00 0.98 32.93
CA HIS A 99 16.13 -0.12 33.34
C HIS A 99 15.80 -1.06 32.16
N ILE A 100 15.69 -2.35 32.43
CA ILE A 100 15.11 -3.33 31.51
C ILE A 100 13.94 -3.97 32.23
N VAL A 101 12.75 -3.89 31.61
CA VAL A 101 11.53 -4.50 32.16
C VAL A 101 11.60 -6.01 31.97
N LEU A 102 11.65 -6.76 33.05
CA LEU A 102 11.77 -8.21 33.09
C LEU A 102 10.72 -8.80 34.03
N ALA A 103 10.52 -10.14 33.95
CA ALA A 103 9.69 -10.83 34.94
C ALA A 103 10.22 -10.57 36.38
N PRO A 104 9.36 -10.40 37.39
CA PRO A 104 7.93 -10.72 37.39
C PRO A 104 7.01 -9.65 36.79
N ASP A 105 7.53 -8.48 36.37
CA ASP A 105 6.74 -7.45 35.74
C ASP A 105 6.21 -7.93 34.37
N SER A 106 5.08 -7.35 33.97
CA SER A 106 4.55 -7.61 32.64
C SER A 106 5.42 -6.92 31.59
N THR A 107 5.84 -7.67 30.56
CA THR A 107 6.61 -7.15 29.43
C THR A 107 5.74 -6.92 28.18
N ASP A 108 4.44 -7.25 28.26
CA ASP A 108 3.48 -6.94 27.20
C ASP A 108 3.06 -5.47 27.25
N ALA A 109 3.63 -4.67 26.34
CA ALA A 109 3.38 -3.24 26.21
C ALA A 109 1.88 -2.86 26.04
N LEU A 110 1.04 -3.81 25.64
CA LEU A 110 -0.40 -3.61 25.46
C LEU A 110 -1.23 -4.03 26.67
N SER A 111 -0.61 -4.59 27.71
CA SER A 111 -1.27 -5.00 28.95
C SER A 111 -1.51 -3.82 29.90
N GLU A 112 -2.52 -3.93 30.77
CA GLU A 112 -2.77 -2.96 31.83
C GLU A 112 -1.61 -2.90 32.83
N ALA A 113 -1.02 -4.06 33.15
CA ALA A 113 0.10 -4.16 34.08
C ALA A 113 1.33 -3.39 33.57
N PHE A 114 1.64 -3.47 32.27
CA PHE A 114 2.72 -2.68 31.68
C PHE A 114 2.43 -1.18 31.67
N VAL A 115 1.23 -0.80 31.21
CA VAL A 115 0.81 0.62 31.19
C VAL A 115 0.87 1.25 32.58
N ARG A 116 0.62 0.47 33.63
CA ARG A 116 0.66 0.91 35.05
C ARG A 116 1.93 0.52 35.78
N ASN A 117 2.96 0.05 35.07
CA ASN A 117 4.22 -0.33 35.71
C ASN A 117 4.79 0.83 36.52
N ALA A 118 5.03 0.60 37.83
CA ALA A 118 5.38 1.66 38.78
C ALA A 118 6.73 2.32 38.44
N GLU A 119 7.72 1.56 37.96
CA GLU A 119 9.03 2.10 37.59
C GLU A 119 8.91 3.02 36.36
N ILE A 120 8.16 2.60 35.31
CA ILE A 120 7.94 3.45 34.13
C ILE A 120 7.14 4.69 34.53
N GLN A 121 6.07 4.54 35.30
CA GLN A 121 5.20 5.64 35.69
C GLN A 121 5.87 6.64 36.63
N LYS A 122 6.90 6.25 37.36
CA LYS A 122 7.74 7.13 38.15
C LYS A 122 8.37 8.25 37.29
N TRP A 123 8.91 7.90 36.11
CA TRP A 123 9.49 8.88 35.20
C TRP A 123 8.42 9.60 34.35
N VAL A 124 7.44 8.85 33.83
CA VAL A 124 6.37 9.41 33.00
C VAL A 124 5.52 10.43 33.80
N GLY A 125 5.37 10.25 35.12
CA GLY A 125 4.61 11.16 35.99
C GLY A 125 5.42 12.33 36.54
N ASP A 126 6.74 12.37 36.36
CA ASP A 126 7.61 13.42 36.84
C ASP A 126 7.67 14.58 35.83
N PRO A 127 7.18 15.79 36.17
CA PRO A 127 7.22 16.94 35.29
C PRO A 127 8.65 17.48 35.02
N GLN A 128 9.65 17.03 35.78
CA GLN A 128 11.06 17.34 35.54
C GLN A 128 11.78 16.26 34.73
N CYS A 129 11.08 15.22 34.26
CA CYS A 129 11.60 14.19 33.42
C CYS A 129 10.87 14.17 32.07
N SER A 130 11.56 14.52 30.98
CA SER A 130 10.99 14.46 29.64
C SER A 130 11.00 13.02 29.13
N VAL A 131 9.92 12.60 28.46
CA VAL A 131 9.79 11.28 27.87
C VAL A 131 10.08 11.34 26.38
N ILE A 132 11.08 10.56 25.92
CA ILE A 132 11.40 10.35 24.53
C ILE A 132 11.07 8.90 24.21
N LEU A 133 9.96 8.64 23.52
CA LEU A 133 9.69 7.29 23.00
C LEU A 133 10.45 7.09 21.69
N LEU A 134 11.13 5.95 21.57
CA LEU A 134 11.82 5.52 20.36
C LEU A 134 11.37 4.09 20.03
N GLU A 135 10.61 3.90 18.96
CA GLU A 135 9.99 2.62 18.69
C GLU A 135 9.92 2.24 17.22
N ASN A 136 10.12 0.96 16.94
CA ASN A 136 9.71 0.31 15.71
C ASN A 136 8.68 -0.80 16.05
N PRO A 137 7.40 -0.44 16.28
CA PRO A 137 6.41 -1.37 16.76
C PRO A 137 6.09 -2.45 15.71
N PRO A 138 5.59 -3.63 16.10
CA PRO A 138 5.20 -4.67 15.17
C PRO A 138 4.05 -4.21 14.27
N TYR A 139 4.25 -4.31 12.93
CA TYR A 139 3.27 -3.80 11.96
C TYR A 139 2.18 -4.78 11.58
N SER A 140 2.53 -6.04 11.54
CA SER A 140 1.80 -6.97 10.73
C SER A 140 0.99 -7.93 11.53
N ASP A 141 -0.15 -8.01 11.03
CA ASP A 141 -0.95 -9.18 11.02
C ASP A 141 -0.68 -9.98 9.74
N VAL A 142 -0.17 -11.19 9.86
CA VAL A 142 -0.25 -12.16 8.78
C VAL A 142 -1.73 -12.32 8.42
N THR A 143 -2.06 -12.20 7.15
CA THR A 143 -3.46 -12.27 6.72
C THR A 143 -4.03 -13.66 7.01
N SER A 144 -5.35 -13.75 7.20
CA SER A 144 -6.03 -15.04 7.40
C SER A 144 -5.73 -16.03 6.27
N ILE A 145 -5.47 -15.53 5.06
CA ILE A 145 -5.09 -16.31 3.88
C ILE A 145 -3.69 -16.92 4.04
N GLU A 146 -2.73 -16.16 4.58
CA GLU A 146 -1.38 -16.66 4.82
C GLU A 146 -1.34 -17.69 5.94
N HIS A 147 -2.16 -17.51 6.98
CA HIS A 147 -2.37 -18.51 8.03
C HIS A 147 -2.92 -19.83 7.49
N GLN A 148 -3.94 -19.74 6.62
CA GLN A 148 -4.52 -20.94 5.98
C GLN A 148 -3.54 -21.64 5.06
N LYS A 149 -2.70 -20.89 4.31
CA LYS A 149 -1.65 -21.45 3.48
C LYS A 149 -0.58 -22.22 4.28
N ALA A 150 -0.35 -21.83 5.52
CA ALA A 150 0.57 -22.49 6.42
C ALA A 150 -0.07 -23.65 7.18
N GLY A 151 -1.31 -24.04 6.86
CA GLY A 151 -2.02 -25.16 7.53
C GLY A 151 -2.45 -24.86 8.97
N MET A 152 -2.46 -23.57 9.35
CA MET A 152 -2.86 -23.16 10.70
C MET A 152 -4.37 -22.89 10.76
N SER A 153 -4.98 -23.16 11.90
CA SER A 153 -6.37 -22.78 12.19
C SER A 153 -6.54 -21.27 12.21
N LYS A 154 -7.80 -20.81 12.20
CA LYS A 154 -8.14 -19.37 12.20
C LYS A 154 -7.23 -18.56 13.11
N LYS A 155 -6.73 -17.43 12.59
CA LYS A 155 -5.96 -16.45 13.30
C LYS A 155 -6.62 -16.04 14.62
N SER A 156 -5.97 -16.30 15.73
CA SER A 156 -6.28 -15.65 17.01
C SER A 156 -5.38 -14.44 17.14
N SER A 157 -5.94 -13.25 16.99
CA SER A 157 -5.22 -12.00 17.26
C SER A 157 -5.31 -11.74 18.76
N CYS A 158 -4.44 -12.35 19.55
CA CYS A 158 -4.45 -12.22 21.02
C CYS A 158 -4.37 -10.76 21.50
N TRP A 159 -3.73 -9.86 20.72
CA TRP A 159 -3.66 -8.44 21.02
C TRP A 159 -5.03 -7.73 21.00
N LYS A 160 -6.07 -8.31 20.34
CA LYS A 160 -7.42 -7.73 20.34
C LYS A 160 -8.12 -7.83 21.69
N ASP A 161 -7.62 -8.68 22.57
CA ASP A 161 -8.12 -8.81 23.93
C ASP A 161 -7.31 -7.95 24.91
N SER A 162 -6.28 -7.24 24.45
CA SER A 162 -5.42 -6.41 25.28
C SER A 162 -6.14 -5.18 25.85
N TYR A 163 -5.65 -4.71 26.98
CA TYR A 163 -6.14 -3.48 27.64
C TYR A 163 -6.08 -2.27 26.69
N VAL A 164 -4.95 -2.07 26.00
CA VAL A 164 -4.78 -0.95 25.08
C VAL A 164 -5.80 -1.01 23.95
N HIS A 165 -6.07 -2.20 23.36
CA HIS A 165 -7.08 -2.32 22.31
C HIS A 165 -8.49 -2.00 22.82
N GLN A 166 -8.86 -2.47 24.02
CA GLN A 166 -10.16 -2.14 24.62
C GLN A 166 -10.30 -0.62 24.79
N LYS A 167 -9.27 0.04 25.35
CA LYS A 167 -9.26 1.50 25.54
C LYS A 167 -9.27 2.27 24.21
N MET A 168 -8.56 1.80 23.22
CA MET A 168 -8.61 2.41 21.87
C MET A 168 -9.99 2.26 21.23
N CYS A 169 -10.68 1.15 21.43
CA CYS A 169 -12.04 0.93 20.91
C CYS A 169 -13.08 1.89 21.51
N GLU A 170 -12.87 2.36 22.74
CA GLU A 170 -13.72 3.37 23.38
C GLU A 170 -13.54 4.76 22.72
N ALA A 171 -12.33 5.08 22.24
CA ALA A 171 -11.96 6.42 21.75
C ALA A 171 -11.92 6.54 20.22
N VAL A 172 -11.56 5.48 19.50
CA VAL A 172 -11.31 5.50 18.06
C VAL A 172 -12.34 4.65 17.33
N LYS A 173 -12.98 5.25 16.32
CA LYS A 173 -13.91 4.54 15.41
C LYS A 173 -13.21 4.13 14.11
N GLY A 174 -13.74 3.11 13.44
CA GLY A 174 -13.26 2.68 12.11
C GLY A 174 -12.15 1.65 12.14
N SER A 175 -11.42 1.52 11.02
CA SER A 175 -10.45 0.45 10.79
C SER A 175 -9.10 0.65 11.50
N ALA A 176 -8.79 1.85 11.93
CA ALA A 176 -7.51 2.18 12.58
C ALA A 176 -7.20 1.27 13.78
N ARG A 177 -8.22 0.94 14.58
CA ARG A 177 -8.12 0.05 15.75
C ARG A 177 -7.88 -1.43 15.42
N ASN A 178 -7.91 -1.80 14.14
CA ASN A 178 -7.70 -3.19 13.69
C ASN A 178 -6.25 -3.48 13.29
N GLU A 179 -5.32 -2.58 13.58
CA GLU A 179 -3.91 -2.71 13.23
C GLU A 179 -3.03 -2.61 14.46
N LEU A 180 -2.14 -3.58 14.64
CA LEU A 180 -1.30 -3.70 15.84
C LEU A 180 -0.41 -2.45 16.07
N ALA A 181 0.29 -1.97 15.03
CA ALA A 181 1.13 -0.78 15.16
C ALA A 181 0.36 0.45 15.62
N ASN A 182 -0.91 0.57 15.21
CA ASN A 182 -1.76 1.70 15.59
C ASN A 182 -2.08 1.72 17.08
N LEU A 183 -2.09 0.54 17.75
CA LEU A 183 -2.26 0.47 19.21
C LEU A 183 -1.06 1.06 19.94
N PHE A 184 0.16 0.78 19.47
CA PHE A 184 1.38 1.38 20.00
C PHE A 184 1.37 2.89 19.84
N ILE A 185 1.04 3.38 18.64
CA ILE A 185 0.97 4.81 18.33
C ILE A 185 -0.08 5.51 19.18
N TRP A 186 -1.29 4.98 19.26
CA TRP A 186 -2.36 5.57 20.05
C TRP A 186 -2.02 5.57 21.55
N SER A 187 -1.48 4.46 22.07
CA SER A 187 -1.12 4.34 23.49
C SER A 187 0.06 5.24 23.88
N ALA A 188 0.98 5.54 22.95
CA ALA A 188 2.06 6.48 23.18
C ALA A 188 1.54 7.84 23.62
N PHE A 189 0.63 8.43 22.85
CA PHE A 189 0.03 9.72 23.18
C PHE A 189 -1.01 9.65 24.28
N ARG A 190 -1.58 8.50 24.56
CA ARG A 190 -2.58 8.35 25.61
C ARG A 190 -1.98 8.20 27.00
N PHE A 191 -0.83 7.53 27.11
CA PHE A 191 -0.31 7.10 28.40
C PHE A 191 1.10 7.61 28.73
N TYR A 192 1.89 8.06 27.73
CA TYR A 192 3.30 8.36 27.94
C TYR A 192 3.70 9.78 27.53
N VAL A 193 3.32 10.26 26.37
CA VAL A 193 3.65 11.61 25.87
C VAL A 193 2.63 12.60 26.43
N ARG A 194 3.01 13.36 27.45
CA ARG A 194 2.11 14.24 28.21
C ARG A 194 2.54 15.70 28.18
N GLU A 195 3.85 15.93 28.24
CA GLU A 195 4.40 17.27 28.39
C GLU A 195 4.79 17.86 27.02
N PRO A 196 4.83 19.18 26.87
CA PRO A 196 5.27 19.83 25.64
C PRO A 196 6.69 19.46 25.21
N THR A 197 7.55 19.07 26.15
CA THR A 197 8.94 18.67 25.91
C THR A 197 9.09 17.20 25.54
N ASP A 198 8.05 16.40 25.72
CA ASP A 198 8.06 14.99 25.34
C ASP A 198 8.11 14.84 23.82
N SER A 199 8.64 13.71 23.40
CA SER A 199 8.79 13.36 21.97
C SER A 199 8.44 11.91 21.73
N TYR A 200 7.87 11.63 20.56
CA TYR A 200 7.64 10.25 20.09
C TYR A 200 8.25 10.05 18.73
N ILE A 201 9.30 9.24 18.65
CA ILE A 201 10.00 8.85 17.43
C ILE A 201 9.53 7.45 17.07
N VAL A 202 8.81 7.32 15.97
CA VAL A 202 8.18 6.05 15.60
C VAL A 202 8.43 5.69 14.15
N PHE A 203 8.85 4.44 13.95
CA PHE A 203 8.83 3.80 12.64
C PHE A 203 7.45 3.22 12.39
N ALA A 204 6.79 3.62 11.32
CA ALA A 204 5.49 3.06 10.96
C ALA A 204 5.14 3.31 9.49
N PRO A 205 4.22 2.52 8.89
CA PRO A 205 3.68 2.82 7.56
C PRO A 205 2.97 4.18 7.57
N VAL A 206 3.13 4.98 6.53
CA VAL A 206 2.57 6.36 6.46
C VAL A 206 1.05 6.45 6.69
N LYS A 207 0.32 5.36 6.50
CA LYS A 207 -1.15 5.33 6.62
C LYS A 207 -1.69 5.69 8.00
N TYR A 208 -0.95 5.43 9.08
CA TYR A 208 -1.39 5.75 10.44
C TYR A 208 -1.65 7.24 10.62
N TRP A 209 -0.82 8.08 10.01
CA TRP A 209 -1.00 9.52 9.99
C TRP A 209 -1.83 9.98 8.80
N LYS A 210 -1.49 9.51 7.59
CA LYS A 210 -2.04 9.99 6.34
C LYS A 210 -3.53 9.67 6.17
N ALA A 211 -3.97 8.46 6.58
CA ALA A 211 -5.32 7.97 6.35
C ALA A 211 -6.11 7.64 7.63
N HIS A 212 -5.44 7.27 8.71
CA HIS A 212 -6.10 6.94 9.97
C HIS A 212 -6.18 8.12 10.93
N HIS A 213 -5.42 9.18 10.67
CA HIS A 213 -5.41 10.43 11.46
C HIS A 213 -5.22 10.19 12.95
N LEU A 214 -4.31 9.28 13.34
CA LEU A 214 -4.08 8.91 14.72
C LEU A 214 -3.24 9.92 15.50
N ILE A 215 -2.61 10.88 14.82
CA ILE A 215 -1.72 11.86 15.42
C ILE A 215 -2.18 13.27 15.06
N ASP A 216 -2.48 14.04 16.10
CA ASP A 216 -2.82 15.45 16.08
C ASP A 216 -1.76 16.31 16.81
N LYS A 217 -0.50 15.86 16.76
CA LYS A 217 0.64 16.47 17.43
C LYS A 217 1.55 17.19 16.45
N GLU A 218 2.36 18.11 16.98
CA GLU A 218 3.37 18.83 16.24
C GLU A 218 4.37 17.86 15.59
N PHE A 219 4.60 18.02 14.30
CA PHE A 219 5.63 17.30 13.57
C PHE A 219 6.97 18.01 13.75
N LEU A 220 7.92 17.35 14.39
CA LEU A 220 9.24 17.91 14.70
C LEU A 220 10.30 17.59 13.65
N GLY A 221 10.11 16.53 12.88
CA GLY A 221 11.02 16.08 11.84
C GLY A 221 10.79 14.62 11.47
N GLY A 222 11.43 14.16 10.39
CA GLY A 222 11.31 12.76 10.03
C GLY A 222 11.90 12.40 8.68
N PHE A 223 11.96 11.08 8.46
CA PHE A 223 12.51 10.44 7.29
C PHE A 223 11.56 9.39 6.74
N ALA A 224 11.70 9.06 5.46
CA ALA A 224 11.06 7.92 4.85
C ALA A 224 12.13 6.91 4.41
N PHE A 225 11.88 5.63 4.66
CA PHE A 225 12.81 4.54 4.39
C PHE A 225 12.19 3.48 3.49
N ASN A 226 13.00 2.89 2.61
CA ASN A 226 12.56 1.82 1.74
C ASN A 226 12.23 0.55 2.55
N ARG A 227 10.98 0.10 2.45
CA ARG A 227 10.48 -1.06 3.20
C ARG A 227 11.16 -2.38 2.83
N ARG A 228 11.75 -2.52 1.63
CA ARG A 228 12.42 -3.77 1.21
C ARG A 228 13.53 -4.22 2.17
N HIS A 229 14.22 -3.26 2.79
CA HIS A 229 15.31 -3.53 3.73
C HIS A 229 14.86 -3.99 5.12
N PHE A 230 13.56 -3.96 5.40
CA PHE A 230 12.95 -4.59 6.58
C PHE A 230 12.51 -6.03 6.30
N GLY A 231 12.91 -6.63 5.17
CA GLY A 231 12.48 -7.98 4.78
C GLY A 231 11.01 -8.06 4.34
N ALA A 232 10.40 -6.92 4.01
CA ALA A 232 9.02 -6.83 3.54
C ALA A 232 8.94 -6.69 2.01
N THR A 233 7.73 -6.81 1.46
CA THR A 233 7.48 -6.63 0.02
C THR A 233 7.83 -5.21 -0.40
N GLU A 234 8.40 -5.06 -1.59
CA GLU A 234 8.64 -3.75 -2.22
C GLU A 234 7.34 -2.96 -2.42
N GLY A 235 7.47 -1.68 -2.70
CA GLY A 235 6.35 -0.82 -3.08
C GLY A 235 5.72 0.00 -1.96
N SER A 236 6.31 -0.01 -0.77
CA SER A 236 5.86 0.82 0.36
C SER A 236 7.05 1.44 1.09
N CYS A 237 6.84 2.55 1.78
CA CYS A 237 7.86 3.11 2.67
C CYS A 237 7.45 2.97 4.14
N VAL A 238 8.46 2.95 4.99
CA VAL A 238 8.33 3.13 6.44
C VAL A 238 8.70 4.58 6.73
N MET A 239 7.84 5.29 7.42
CA MET A 239 8.12 6.63 7.91
C MET A 239 8.67 6.55 9.32
N CYS A 240 9.84 7.14 9.56
CA CYS A 240 10.34 7.41 10.91
C CYS A 240 10.11 8.90 11.19
N ALA A 241 9.22 9.20 12.11
CA ALA A 241 8.82 10.59 12.39
C ALA A 241 8.88 10.88 13.88
N CYS A 242 9.36 12.08 14.21
CA CYS A 242 9.36 12.64 15.56
C CYS A 242 8.15 13.56 15.72
N TRP A 243 7.37 13.30 16.74
CA TRP A 243 6.18 14.05 17.13
C TRP A 243 6.36 14.65 18.52
N GLY A 244 5.96 15.90 18.70
CA GLY A 244 6.00 16.55 20.00
C GLY A 244 4.77 16.28 20.87
N GLY A 245 4.77 16.83 22.10
CA GLY A 245 3.62 16.76 23.01
C GLY A 245 2.52 17.79 22.71
N VAL A 246 2.83 18.85 21.96
CA VAL A 246 1.89 19.94 21.65
C VAL A 246 0.93 19.52 20.54
N ASN A 247 -0.35 19.87 20.68
CA ASN A 247 -1.35 19.62 19.65
C ASN A 247 -1.12 20.54 18.43
N ALA A 248 -1.15 19.97 17.24
CA ALA A 248 -1.04 20.69 15.98
C ALA A 248 -1.77 19.94 14.86
N ASN A 249 -2.31 20.69 13.90
CA ASN A 249 -2.92 20.12 12.72
C ASN A 249 -1.97 20.26 11.53
N ASN A 250 -1.25 19.19 11.21
CA ASN A 250 -0.39 19.13 10.04
C ASN A 250 -1.18 18.53 8.88
N GLU A 251 -1.36 19.27 7.78
CA GLU A 251 -2.01 18.78 6.55
C GLU A 251 -1.04 18.09 5.61
N CYS A 252 0.25 18.44 5.71
CA CYS A 252 1.31 17.83 4.94
C CYS A 252 2.61 17.73 5.74
N LEU A 253 3.44 16.75 5.40
CA LEU A 253 4.77 16.53 5.96
C LEU A 253 5.80 16.55 4.85
N SER A 254 6.88 17.31 5.05
CA SER A 254 8.06 17.26 4.20
C SER A 254 9.08 16.30 4.81
N LEU A 255 9.49 15.28 4.05
CA LEU A 255 10.39 14.23 4.50
C LEU A 255 11.57 14.10 3.54
N LYS A 256 12.71 13.65 4.06
CA LYS A 256 13.81 13.11 3.24
C LYS A 256 13.64 11.60 3.13
N GLY A 257 13.63 11.08 1.91
CA GLY A 257 13.51 9.64 1.63
C GLY A 257 14.88 9.01 1.37
N PHE A 258 15.18 7.92 2.06
CA PHE A 258 16.46 7.21 1.99
C PHE A 258 16.27 5.77 1.52
N ASP A 259 17.18 5.31 0.68
CA ASP A 259 17.36 3.91 0.32
C ASP A 259 18.77 3.45 0.71
N ILE A 260 19.02 2.15 0.74
CA ILE A 260 20.34 1.55 0.91
C ILE A 260 20.80 1.09 -0.48
N ASP A 261 21.95 1.57 -0.91
CA ASP A 261 22.54 1.23 -2.20
C ASP A 261 23.19 -0.17 -2.22
N GLY A 262 23.80 -0.54 -3.35
CA GLY A 262 24.48 -1.81 -3.52
C GLY A 262 25.73 -1.99 -2.65
N ASP A 263 26.29 -0.91 -2.14
CA ASP A 263 27.46 -0.90 -1.24
C ASP A 263 27.06 -0.90 0.25
N GLY A 264 25.75 -0.96 0.53
CA GLY A 264 25.22 -0.96 1.89
C GLY A 264 25.22 0.41 2.57
N ARG A 265 25.26 1.49 1.81
CA ARG A 265 25.26 2.87 2.31
C ARG A 265 23.91 3.54 2.03
N LEU A 266 23.59 4.58 2.80
CA LEU A 266 22.44 5.42 2.47
C LEU A 266 22.70 6.15 1.14
N ALA A 267 21.81 5.96 0.19
CA ALA A 267 21.82 6.70 -1.07
C ALA A 267 21.44 8.18 -0.83
N GLU A 268 21.77 9.04 -1.81
CA GLU A 268 21.34 10.44 -1.78
C GLU A 268 19.82 10.54 -1.54
N PRO A 269 19.41 11.35 -0.57
CA PRO A 269 18.00 11.46 -0.22
C PRO A 269 17.20 12.20 -1.30
N VAL A 270 15.91 11.87 -1.38
CA VAL A 270 14.95 12.60 -2.20
C VAL A 270 13.95 13.34 -1.33
N ASP A 271 13.48 14.49 -1.83
CA ASP A 271 12.43 15.26 -1.17
C ASP A 271 11.06 14.62 -1.39
N LEU A 272 10.34 14.40 -0.32
CA LEU A 272 9.00 13.82 -0.33
C LEU A 272 8.01 14.75 0.37
N LEU A 273 6.85 14.92 -0.25
CA LEU A 273 5.71 15.59 0.37
C LEU A 273 4.59 14.55 0.59
N VAL A 274 4.23 14.33 1.84
CA VAL A 274 3.13 13.43 2.23
C VAL A 274 1.95 14.27 2.69
N LYS A 275 0.75 14.03 2.13
CA LYS A 275 -0.48 14.81 2.41
C LYS A 275 -1.53 13.91 3.04
N LYS A 276 -2.32 14.43 3.97
CA LYS A 276 -3.47 13.73 4.56
C LYS A 276 -4.54 13.40 3.51
N VAL A 277 -5.25 12.31 3.73
CA VAL A 277 -6.35 11.81 2.91
C VAL A 277 -7.59 11.71 3.80
N TYR A 278 -8.72 12.23 3.33
CA TYR A 278 -9.96 12.29 4.11
C TYR A 278 -11.05 11.36 3.59
N SER A 279 -11.10 11.13 2.28
CA SER A 279 -12.14 10.32 1.65
C SER A 279 -11.60 9.00 1.12
N ARG A 280 -12.36 7.92 1.31
CA ARG A 280 -12.02 6.61 0.75
C ARG A 280 -12.30 6.58 -0.74
N PHE A 281 -11.29 6.18 -1.51
CA PHE A 281 -11.34 6.07 -2.97
C PHE A 281 -12.53 5.25 -3.46
N SER A 282 -12.66 4.01 -2.99
CA SER A 282 -13.70 3.09 -3.42
C SER A 282 -15.13 3.57 -3.07
N GLN A 283 -15.27 4.31 -1.96
CA GLN A 283 -16.60 4.82 -1.55
C GLN A 283 -17.00 6.07 -2.32
N ALA A 284 -16.05 6.95 -2.64
CA ALA A 284 -16.31 8.19 -3.36
C ALA A 284 -16.81 7.95 -4.80
N TYR A 285 -16.25 6.93 -5.46
CA TYR A 285 -16.56 6.64 -6.87
C TYR A 285 -17.50 5.45 -7.05
N TYR A 286 -17.91 4.80 -5.97
CA TYR A 286 -18.76 3.62 -6.01
C TYR A 286 -20.16 3.96 -6.55
N ASP A 287 -20.57 3.20 -7.56
CA ASP A 287 -21.89 3.32 -8.15
C ASP A 287 -22.75 2.13 -7.71
N LYS A 288 -23.83 2.40 -7.01
CA LYS A 288 -24.80 1.41 -6.53
C LYS A 288 -26.13 1.47 -7.28
N THR A 289 -26.17 2.17 -8.40
CA THR A 289 -27.39 2.27 -9.18
C THR A 289 -27.85 0.87 -9.59
N PRO A 290 -29.04 0.43 -9.24
CA PRO A 290 -29.58 -0.84 -9.68
C PRO A 290 -29.67 -0.89 -11.20
N ILE A 291 -29.45 -2.08 -11.77
CA ILE A 291 -29.64 -2.34 -13.20
C ILE A 291 -30.94 -3.13 -13.33
N ASP A 292 -32.01 -2.44 -13.68
CA ASP A 292 -33.37 -2.97 -13.61
C ASP A 292 -33.62 -4.11 -14.59
N ASP A 293 -32.94 -4.12 -15.76
CA ASP A 293 -33.07 -5.13 -16.81
C ASP A 293 -31.99 -6.24 -16.72
N ALA A 294 -31.21 -6.25 -15.63
CA ALA A 294 -30.12 -7.22 -15.47
C ALA A 294 -30.66 -8.61 -15.10
N VAL A 295 -30.20 -9.61 -15.83
CA VAL A 295 -30.56 -11.02 -15.60
C VAL A 295 -29.26 -11.84 -15.39
N PRO A 296 -29.27 -12.85 -14.48
CA PRO A 296 -28.16 -13.76 -14.33
C PRO A 296 -27.95 -14.57 -15.63
N THR A 297 -26.68 -14.65 -16.09
CA THR A 297 -26.34 -15.31 -17.35
C THR A 297 -25.66 -16.66 -17.18
N GLY A 298 -25.57 -17.17 -15.95
CA GLY A 298 -24.92 -18.44 -15.67
C GLY A 298 -23.40 -18.35 -15.55
N ILE A 299 -22.74 -19.50 -15.60
CA ILE A 299 -21.27 -19.60 -15.42
C ILE A 299 -20.58 -19.28 -16.76
N LEU A 300 -19.55 -18.44 -16.72
CA LEU A 300 -18.74 -18.11 -17.90
C LEU A 300 -17.80 -19.25 -18.25
N CYS A 301 -17.88 -19.76 -19.48
CA CYS A 301 -16.89 -20.72 -19.98
C CYS A 301 -15.52 -20.07 -20.16
N GLY A 302 -14.46 -20.75 -19.71
CA GLY A 302 -13.08 -20.31 -19.89
C GLY A 302 -12.56 -19.30 -18.86
N LEU A 303 -13.45 -18.70 -18.06
CA LEU A 303 -13.10 -17.88 -16.90
C LEU A 303 -13.36 -18.59 -15.58
N ASP A 304 -13.82 -19.82 -15.65
CA ASP A 304 -14.09 -20.71 -14.52
C ASP A 304 -12.79 -21.15 -13.79
N GLY A 305 -11.64 -20.82 -14.33
CA GLY A 305 -10.32 -21.03 -13.72
C GLY A 305 -10.11 -20.29 -12.40
N TYR A 306 -11.19 -19.80 -11.84
CA TYR A 306 -11.24 -19.17 -10.56
C TYR A 306 -11.38 -20.21 -9.46
N GLU A 307 -10.29 -20.87 -9.14
CA GLU A 307 -10.18 -21.54 -7.84
C GLU A 307 -9.98 -20.49 -6.75
N VAL A 308 -11.02 -20.28 -5.97
CA VAL A 308 -10.86 -19.73 -4.63
C VAL A 308 -10.04 -20.74 -3.85
N LYS A 309 -8.97 -20.31 -3.21
CA LYS A 309 -7.88 -21.13 -2.62
C LYS A 309 -8.28 -22.16 -1.57
N ASP A 310 -9.53 -22.27 -1.21
CA ASP A 310 -10.08 -23.18 -0.19
C ASP A 310 -11.00 -24.25 -0.79
N GLY A 311 -10.93 -24.47 -2.10
CA GLY A 311 -11.77 -25.44 -2.80
C GLY A 311 -13.23 -25.03 -2.94
N LEU A 312 -13.60 -23.88 -2.41
CA LEU A 312 -14.93 -23.31 -2.58
C LEU A 312 -14.96 -22.52 -3.89
N LYS A 313 -15.39 -23.17 -4.95
CA LYS A 313 -15.75 -22.49 -6.20
C LYS A 313 -16.92 -21.57 -5.91
N ARG A 314 -16.68 -20.28 -5.67
CA ARG A 314 -17.76 -19.30 -5.68
C ARG A 314 -18.28 -19.20 -7.11
N LYS A 315 -19.48 -19.70 -7.33
CA LYS A 315 -20.18 -19.53 -8.59
C LYS A 315 -20.56 -18.04 -8.71
N VAL A 316 -19.82 -17.32 -9.51
CA VAL A 316 -20.19 -15.95 -9.89
C VAL A 316 -21.06 -16.07 -11.12
N SER A 317 -22.33 -15.74 -10.99
CA SER A 317 -23.21 -15.53 -12.14
C SER A 317 -23.08 -14.06 -12.54
N PRO A 318 -22.46 -13.74 -13.68
CA PRO A 318 -22.45 -12.37 -14.16
C PRO A 318 -23.88 -11.94 -14.47
N LEU A 319 -24.17 -10.67 -14.25
CA LEU A 319 -25.39 -10.07 -14.72
C LEU A 319 -25.24 -9.66 -16.18
N TYR A 320 -26.25 -9.89 -16.97
CA TYR A 320 -26.34 -9.43 -18.35
C TYR A 320 -27.46 -8.43 -18.51
N SER A 321 -27.14 -7.35 -19.19
CA SER A 321 -28.09 -6.36 -19.72
C SER A 321 -27.45 -5.74 -20.96
N PRO A 322 -28.22 -5.28 -21.95
CA PRO A 322 -27.69 -4.52 -23.08
C PRO A 322 -26.93 -3.26 -22.67
N SER A 323 -27.19 -2.73 -21.48
CA SER A 323 -26.52 -1.56 -20.92
C SER A 323 -25.18 -1.88 -20.26
N ILE A 324 -24.93 -3.13 -19.82
CA ILE A 324 -23.70 -3.53 -19.12
C ILE A 324 -22.57 -3.68 -20.12
N VAL A 325 -21.49 -2.90 -19.91
CA VAL A 325 -20.24 -2.96 -20.68
C VAL A 325 -19.26 -3.95 -20.04
N GLY A 326 -19.16 -3.94 -18.72
CA GLY A 326 -18.25 -4.77 -17.96
C GLY A 326 -18.29 -4.45 -16.47
N TYR A 327 -17.31 -4.95 -15.74
CA TYR A 327 -17.19 -4.77 -14.30
C TYR A 327 -15.81 -4.18 -13.94
N LEU A 328 -15.81 -3.10 -13.16
CA LEU A 328 -14.61 -2.56 -12.56
C LEU A 328 -14.52 -3.07 -11.12
N ALA A 329 -13.62 -4.02 -10.88
CA ALA A 329 -13.25 -4.43 -9.54
C ALA A 329 -12.28 -3.42 -8.93
N VAL A 330 -12.58 -2.95 -7.73
CA VAL A 330 -11.70 -2.07 -6.95
C VAL A 330 -11.19 -2.88 -5.77
N GLU A 331 -9.96 -3.37 -5.85
CA GLU A 331 -9.35 -4.10 -4.75
C GLU A 331 -8.94 -3.18 -3.61
N GLY A 332 -9.20 -3.65 -2.39
CA GLY A 332 -8.81 -3.01 -1.15
C GLY A 332 -9.68 -1.81 -0.76
N PHE A 333 -9.57 -1.43 0.48
CA PHE A 333 -10.27 -0.28 1.06
C PHE A 333 -9.63 1.08 0.72
N GLY A 334 -8.81 1.14 -0.33
CA GLY A 334 -8.43 2.35 -1.02
C GLY A 334 -7.36 3.23 -0.37
N PHE A 335 -7.15 3.12 0.95
CA PHE A 335 -6.19 3.99 1.63
C PHE A 335 -4.82 3.38 1.85
N ASP A 336 -4.71 2.06 1.83
CA ASP A 336 -3.57 1.37 2.41
C ASP A 336 -2.41 1.23 1.43
N ASN A 337 -2.73 1.22 0.14
CA ASN A 337 -1.74 0.93 -0.87
C ASN A 337 -2.31 1.23 -2.26
N CYS A 338 -1.59 2.00 -3.05
CA CYS A 338 -1.89 2.12 -4.46
C CYS A 338 -1.54 0.84 -5.25
N ASP A 339 -0.85 -0.14 -4.64
CA ASP A 339 -0.55 -1.44 -5.25
C ASP A 339 -1.75 -2.38 -5.33
N THR A 340 -2.84 -2.13 -4.64
CA THR A 340 -4.02 -2.95 -4.79
C THR A 340 -4.59 -2.77 -6.18
N ALA A 341 -4.39 -3.79 -7.01
CA ALA A 341 -4.77 -3.77 -8.40
C ALA A 341 -6.29 -3.79 -8.53
N SER A 342 -6.86 -2.70 -9.00
CA SER A 342 -8.16 -2.75 -9.62
C SER A 342 -8.03 -3.35 -11.03
N TYR A 343 -9.03 -4.07 -11.48
CA TYR A 343 -9.04 -4.61 -12.84
C TYR A 343 -10.43 -4.47 -13.48
N LEU A 344 -10.44 -4.48 -14.79
CA LEU A 344 -11.65 -4.57 -15.58
C LEU A 344 -11.89 -6.02 -15.97
N GLY A 345 -13.12 -6.48 -15.85
CA GLY A 345 -13.52 -7.83 -16.19
C GLY A 345 -14.95 -7.91 -16.66
N VAL A 346 -15.33 -9.08 -17.15
CA VAL A 346 -16.69 -9.36 -17.61
C VAL A 346 -17.64 -9.74 -16.48
N THR A 347 -17.10 -10.01 -15.31
CA THR A 347 -17.88 -10.41 -14.13
C THR A 347 -17.24 -9.90 -12.85
N SER A 348 -18.07 -9.66 -11.84
CA SER A 348 -17.61 -9.35 -10.49
C SER A 348 -16.87 -10.53 -9.88
N ARG A 349 -15.66 -10.28 -9.41
CA ARG A 349 -14.84 -11.24 -8.69
C ARG A 349 -14.98 -11.13 -7.17
N TYR A 350 -15.31 -9.95 -6.70
CA TYR A 350 -15.40 -9.61 -5.28
C TYR A 350 -16.75 -9.00 -4.97
N ASP A 351 -17.51 -9.67 -4.13
CA ASP A 351 -18.74 -9.12 -3.60
C ASP A 351 -18.44 -7.80 -2.87
N GLY A 352 -18.97 -6.71 -3.37
CA GLY A 352 -19.00 -5.43 -2.68
C GLY A 352 -17.84 -4.46 -2.91
N ASN A 353 -16.80 -4.83 -3.66
CA ASN A 353 -15.64 -3.95 -3.92
C ASN A 353 -15.52 -3.54 -5.39
N GLY A 354 -16.62 -3.22 -6.02
CA GLY A 354 -16.63 -2.75 -7.40
C GLY A 354 -18.04 -2.44 -7.88
N PHE A 355 -18.18 -2.15 -9.17
CA PHE A 355 -19.45 -1.78 -9.78
C PHE A 355 -19.48 -2.13 -11.26
N TYR A 356 -20.69 -2.29 -11.81
CA TYR A 356 -20.87 -2.48 -13.23
C TYR A 356 -20.60 -1.17 -13.99
N LEU A 357 -19.87 -1.28 -15.10
CA LEU A 357 -19.77 -0.23 -16.10
C LEU A 357 -20.96 -0.38 -17.05
N THR A 358 -21.70 0.70 -17.19
CA THR A 358 -22.81 0.81 -18.15
C THR A 358 -22.42 1.70 -19.32
N ARG A 359 -23.24 1.71 -20.37
CA ARG A 359 -23.02 2.61 -21.51
C ARG A 359 -23.05 4.08 -21.11
N GLU A 360 -23.77 4.41 -20.05
CA GLU A 360 -23.93 5.77 -19.53
C GLU A 360 -22.77 6.21 -18.64
N ASN A 361 -22.21 5.28 -17.81
CA ASN A 361 -21.23 5.66 -16.78
C ASN A 361 -19.77 5.31 -17.09
N PHE A 362 -19.50 4.49 -18.12
CA PHE A 362 -18.17 3.90 -18.30
C PHE A 362 -17.07 4.95 -18.42
N LEU A 363 -17.28 6.02 -19.19
CA LEU A 363 -16.26 7.06 -19.40
C LEU A 363 -15.84 7.72 -18.10
N GLU A 364 -16.78 8.14 -17.27
CA GLU A 364 -16.49 8.82 -16.02
C GLU A 364 -15.88 7.91 -14.94
N LYS A 365 -15.98 6.57 -15.11
CA LYS A 365 -15.41 5.59 -14.17
C LYS A 365 -14.00 5.14 -14.57
N LEU A 366 -13.56 5.31 -15.81
CA LEU A 366 -12.23 4.90 -16.26
C LEU A 366 -11.06 5.60 -15.55
N PRO A 367 -11.15 6.86 -15.09
CA PRO A 367 -10.11 7.45 -14.23
C PRO A 367 -9.86 6.68 -12.93
N VAL A 368 -10.87 6.00 -12.39
CA VAL A 368 -10.73 5.10 -11.23
C VAL A 368 -9.82 3.92 -11.54
N PHE A 369 -10.00 3.33 -12.72
CA PHE A 369 -9.11 2.27 -13.22
C PHE A 369 -7.70 2.82 -13.48
N ALA A 370 -7.58 3.96 -14.15
CA ALA A 370 -6.29 4.59 -14.44
C ALA A 370 -5.51 4.92 -13.15
N ALA A 371 -6.16 5.44 -12.10
CA ALA A 371 -5.53 5.71 -10.81
C ALA A 371 -4.98 4.45 -10.16
N SER A 372 -5.67 3.31 -10.29
CA SER A 372 -5.21 2.03 -9.75
C SER A 372 -3.97 1.47 -10.46
N ARG A 373 -3.62 2.01 -11.63
CA ARG A 373 -2.44 1.58 -12.42
C ARG A 373 -1.18 2.35 -12.07
N TYR A 374 -1.24 3.34 -11.19
CA TYR A 374 -0.11 4.21 -10.86
C TYR A 374 1.13 3.42 -10.48
N CYS A 375 1.03 2.49 -9.54
CA CYS A 375 2.15 1.67 -9.08
C CYS A 375 2.75 0.77 -10.16
N SER A 376 1.94 0.30 -11.09
CA SER A 376 2.41 -0.55 -12.18
C SER A 376 3.36 0.18 -13.14
N TYR A 377 3.25 1.49 -13.23
CA TYR A 377 4.06 2.36 -14.08
C TYR A 377 5.11 3.16 -13.32
N ASN A 378 4.93 3.37 -12.02
CA ASN A 378 5.86 4.10 -11.15
C ASN A 378 6.38 3.14 -10.07
N ARG A 379 7.44 2.40 -10.42
CA ARG A 379 8.04 1.39 -9.53
C ARG A 379 9.06 1.95 -8.54
N THR A 380 9.26 3.26 -8.52
CA THR A 380 10.11 3.88 -7.53
C THR A 380 9.45 3.70 -6.17
N TRP A 381 10.10 2.96 -5.26
CA TRP A 381 9.53 2.61 -3.95
C TRP A 381 9.00 3.82 -3.17
N MET A 382 9.64 4.98 -3.34
CA MET A 382 9.24 6.21 -2.66
C MET A 382 7.92 6.78 -3.17
N GLU A 383 7.66 6.71 -4.48
CA GLU A 383 6.39 7.14 -5.05
C GLU A 383 5.27 6.19 -4.67
N THR A 384 5.49 4.88 -4.81
CA THR A 384 4.50 3.87 -4.47
C THR A 384 4.18 3.85 -2.97
N GLY A 385 5.17 4.10 -2.12
CA GLY A 385 5.00 4.09 -0.67
C GLY A 385 4.29 5.31 -0.10
N ARG A 386 4.42 6.48 -0.74
CA ARG A 386 3.84 7.74 -0.27
C ARG A 386 2.51 8.10 -0.90
N ILE A 387 2.23 7.62 -2.10
CA ILE A 387 1.02 7.92 -2.85
C ILE A 387 -0.10 6.97 -2.45
N MET A 388 -1.27 7.52 -2.21
CA MET A 388 -2.48 6.75 -1.93
C MET A 388 -3.59 7.13 -2.89
N LYS A 389 -4.45 6.16 -3.23
CA LYS A 389 -5.72 6.44 -3.92
C LYS A 389 -6.66 7.13 -2.96
N THR A 390 -7.34 8.17 -3.42
CA THR A 390 -8.25 8.97 -2.61
C THR A 390 -9.44 9.46 -3.39
N GLY A 391 -10.54 9.72 -2.71
CA GLY A 391 -11.73 10.33 -3.25
C GLY A 391 -11.91 11.80 -2.88
N ASP A 392 -10.87 12.46 -2.34
CA ASP A 392 -10.98 13.84 -1.84
C ASP A 392 -11.45 14.83 -2.92
N GLY A 393 -11.03 14.63 -4.18
CA GLY A 393 -11.44 15.48 -5.30
C GLY A 393 -12.72 15.06 -6.03
N CYS A 394 -13.45 14.07 -5.54
CA CYS A 394 -14.58 13.45 -6.22
C CYS A 394 -15.67 14.46 -6.65
N GLU A 395 -16.08 15.37 -5.76
CA GLU A 395 -17.12 16.36 -6.05
C GLU A 395 -16.68 17.33 -7.16
N ARG A 396 -15.43 17.80 -7.09
CA ARG A 396 -14.85 18.67 -8.11
C ARG A 396 -14.75 17.96 -9.46
N PHE A 397 -14.30 16.70 -9.45
CA PHE A 397 -14.21 15.89 -10.64
C PHE A 397 -15.55 15.74 -11.34
N TYR A 398 -16.60 15.26 -10.68
CA TYR A 398 -17.91 15.08 -11.30
C TYR A 398 -18.58 16.40 -11.74
N ARG A 399 -18.35 17.49 -11.01
CA ARG A 399 -18.80 18.82 -11.46
C ARG A 399 -18.14 19.22 -12.79
N ASP A 400 -16.84 19.02 -12.90
CA ASP A 400 -16.08 19.43 -14.06
C ASP A 400 -16.28 18.47 -15.26
N VAL A 401 -16.56 17.20 -15.02
CA VAL A 401 -17.07 16.26 -16.04
C VAL A 401 -18.38 16.75 -16.63
N ARG A 402 -19.37 17.08 -15.80
CA ARG A 402 -20.69 17.58 -16.28
C ARG A 402 -20.57 18.90 -17.06
N ASN A 403 -19.52 19.67 -16.83
CA ASN A 403 -19.27 20.93 -17.55
C ASN A 403 -18.42 20.73 -18.82
N GLY A 404 -18.08 19.50 -19.20
CA GLY A 404 -17.28 19.18 -20.38
C GLY A 404 -15.80 19.59 -20.30
N LYS A 405 -15.30 19.95 -19.10
CA LYS A 405 -13.90 20.39 -18.93
C LYS A 405 -12.91 19.24 -19.00
N LEU A 406 -13.37 18.03 -18.82
CA LEU A 406 -12.54 16.83 -18.72
C LEU A 406 -12.70 15.87 -19.91
N ASP A 407 -13.34 16.30 -21.00
CA ASP A 407 -13.62 15.44 -22.15
C ASP A 407 -12.34 14.84 -22.75
N GLU A 408 -11.29 15.62 -22.92
CA GLU A 408 -10.01 15.10 -23.40
C GLU A 408 -9.36 14.15 -22.40
N PHE A 409 -9.44 14.43 -21.10
CA PHE A 409 -8.90 13.55 -20.07
C PHE A 409 -9.66 12.20 -20.02
N LEU A 410 -10.97 12.22 -20.14
CA LEU A 410 -11.80 11.00 -20.21
C LEU A 410 -11.47 10.21 -21.49
N TYR A 411 -11.28 10.90 -22.61
CA TYR A 411 -10.80 10.29 -23.85
C TYR A 411 -9.44 9.62 -23.67
N ASP A 412 -8.49 10.30 -23.04
CA ASP A 412 -7.16 9.77 -22.77
C ASP A 412 -7.22 8.53 -21.84
N CYS A 413 -8.09 8.55 -20.83
CA CYS A 413 -8.35 7.39 -19.97
C CYS A 413 -8.98 6.22 -20.74
N LEU A 414 -9.87 6.49 -21.69
CA LEU A 414 -10.48 5.47 -22.54
C LEU A 414 -9.44 4.81 -23.45
N LEU A 415 -8.65 5.62 -24.15
CA LEU A 415 -7.56 5.13 -25.02
C LEU A 415 -6.55 4.28 -24.22
N PHE A 416 -6.13 4.78 -23.05
CA PHE A 416 -5.29 4.02 -22.13
C PHE A 416 -5.91 2.68 -21.74
N THR A 417 -7.19 2.69 -21.38
CA THR A 417 -7.90 1.49 -20.94
C THR A 417 -7.98 0.42 -22.03
N CYS A 418 -8.25 0.81 -23.27
CA CYS A 418 -8.32 -0.11 -24.41
C CYS A 418 -6.98 -0.85 -24.65
N LEU A 419 -5.87 -0.22 -24.30
CA LEU A 419 -4.52 -0.72 -24.56
C LEU A 419 -3.82 -1.30 -23.32
N GLU A 420 -4.43 -1.13 -22.14
CA GLU A 420 -3.85 -1.60 -20.86
C GLU A 420 -4.05 -3.12 -20.70
N ARG A 421 -2.95 -3.80 -20.38
CA ARG A 421 -2.96 -5.25 -20.17
C ARG A 421 -3.81 -5.71 -18.97
N GLN A 422 -4.07 -4.84 -18.00
CA GLN A 422 -4.97 -5.13 -16.87
C GLN A 422 -6.44 -4.86 -17.17
N ASN A 423 -6.76 -4.49 -18.40
CA ASN A 423 -8.11 -4.59 -18.91
C ASN A 423 -8.36 -6.06 -19.28
N HIS A 424 -8.84 -6.83 -18.30
CA HIS A 424 -9.10 -8.26 -18.43
C HIS A 424 -10.44 -8.57 -19.11
N MET A 425 -11.02 -7.60 -19.80
CA MET A 425 -12.20 -7.81 -20.64
C MET A 425 -11.81 -8.75 -21.79
N VAL A 426 -12.66 -9.74 -22.04
CA VAL A 426 -12.47 -10.74 -23.11
C VAL A 426 -13.74 -10.88 -23.95
N THR A 427 -13.58 -11.29 -25.21
CA THR A 427 -14.66 -11.73 -26.07
C THR A 427 -14.73 -13.25 -26.01
N PHE A 428 -15.92 -13.81 -25.69
CA PHE A 428 -16.12 -15.25 -25.52
C PHE A 428 -17.58 -15.62 -25.70
N VAL A 429 -17.85 -16.92 -25.85
CA VAL A 429 -19.20 -17.48 -25.83
C VAL A 429 -19.46 -18.06 -24.44
N GLY A 430 -20.49 -17.56 -23.76
CA GLY A 430 -20.88 -18.02 -22.43
C GLY A 430 -21.49 -19.43 -22.45
N SER A 431 -21.63 -20.03 -21.25
CA SER A 431 -22.31 -21.33 -21.10
C SER A 431 -23.80 -21.27 -21.43
N ASP A 432 -24.37 -20.07 -21.49
CA ASP A 432 -25.73 -19.78 -21.92
C ASP A 432 -25.87 -19.65 -23.45
N GLY A 433 -24.77 -19.87 -24.20
CA GLY A 433 -24.71 -19.77 -25.65
C GLY A 433 -24.68 -18.33 -26.20
N ARG A 434 -24.64 -17.31 -25.34
CA ARG A 434 -24.54 -15.92 -25.77
C ARG A 434 -23.10 -15.52 -26.02
N GLU A 435 -22.91 -14.67 -27.02
CA GLU A 435 -21.62 -14.04 -27.26
C GLU A 435 -21.49 -12.78 -26.41
N TYR A 436 -20.39 -12.73 -25.63
CA TYR A 436 -19.99 -11.59 -24.82
C TYR A 436 -18.79 -10.91 -25.47
N ARG A 437 -18.95 -9.64 -25.82
CA ARG A 437 -17.91 -8.90 -26.53
C ARG A 437 -17.19 -7.94 -25.58
N ASN A 438 -15.89 -7.84 -25.76
CA ASN A 438 -15.10 -6.79 -25.10
C ASN A 438 -15.45 -5.43 -25.72
N GLU A 439 -16.27 -4.66 -25.07
CA GLU A 439 -16.67 -3.34 -25.50
C GLU A 439 -15.64 -2.24 -25.17
N LEU A 440 -14.61 -2.56 -24.37
CA LEU A 440 -13.50 -1.66 -24.01
C LEU A 440 -12.19 -2.04 -24.72
N ARG A 441 -12.24 -2.25 -26.02
CA ARG A 441 -11.12 -2.46 -26.92
C ARG A 441 -11.12 -1.41 -28.04
N LEU A 442 -10.05 -1.29 -28.81
CA LEU A 442 -10.05 -0.41 -29.98
C LEU A 442 -11.03 -0.89 -31.04
N GLY A 443 -10.99 -2.19 -31.38
CA GLY A 443 -11.73 -2.76 -32.50
C GLY A 443 -11.22 -2.24 -33.86
N SER A 444 -11.98 -2.55 -34.91
CA SER A 444 -11.78 -2.06 -36.28
C SER A 444 -13.08 -1.48 -36.85
N GLN A 445 -13.02 -0.95 -38.06
CA GLN A 445 -14.24 -0.49 -38.74
C GLN A 445 -15.21 -1.63 -39.04
N GLU A 446 -14.69 -2.82 -39.29
CA GLU A 446 -15.49 -4.02 -39.57
C GLU A 446 -16.03 -4.66 -38.29
N CYS A 447 -15.29 -4.51 -37.17
CA CYS A 447 -15.69 -5.02 -35.87
C CYS A 447 -15.61 -3.92 -34.78
N PRO A 448 -16.54 -2.96 -34.82
CA PRO A 448 -16.50 -1.84 -33.88
C PRO A 448 -16.82 -2.28 -32.46
N SER A 449 -16.18 -1.63 -31.48
CA SER A 449 -16.52 -1.69 -30.06
C SER A 449 -17.07 -0.37 -29.60
N LEU A 450 -17.73 -0.32 -28.44
CA LEU A 450 -18.21 0.93 -27.86
C LEU A 450 -17.06 1.94 -27.67
N ALA A 451 -15.94 1.50 -27.12
CA ALA A 451 -14.75 2.33 -26.93
C ALA A 451 -14.16 2.79 -28.26
N GLY A 452 -14.00 1.89 -29.23
CA GLY A 452 -13.48 2.22 -30.57
C GLY A 452 -14.35 3.25 -31.27
N GLN A 453 -15.69 3.06 -31.26
CA GLN A 453 -16.62 4.05 -31.82
C GLN A 453 -16.44 5.43 -31.18
N HIS A 454 -16.31 5.50 -29.87
CA HIS A 454 -16.12 6.75 -29.16
C HIS A 454 -14.76 7.40 -29.51
N ILE A 455 -13.68 6.60 -29.53
CA ILE A 455 -12.32 7.08 -29.86
C ILE A 455 -12.28 7.68 -31.26
N PHE A 456 -12.86 6.99 -32.25
CA PHE A 456 -12.82 7.44 -33.65
C PHE A 456 -13.87 8.50 -33.99
N SER A 457 -14.97 8.60 -33.24
CA SER A 457 -15.93 9.70 -33.41
C SER A 457 -15.45 11.03 -32.80
N CYS A 458 -14.64 10.97 -31.74
CA CYS A 458 -14.07 12.16 -31.09
C CYS A 458 -12.66 12.50 -31.65
N CYS A 459 -12.53 12.51 -32.99
CA CYS A 459 -11.24 12.68 -33.66
C CYS A 459 -10.50 14.01 -33.33
N GLN A 460 -11.21 15.03 -32.82
CA GLN A 460 -10.58 16.26 -32.33
C GLN A 460 -9.60 16.05 -31.18
N PHE A 461 -9.75 14.96 -30.41
CA PHE A 461 -8.83 14.57 -29.33
C PHE A 461 -7.74 13.60 -29.81
N LEU A 462 -7.83 13.09 -31.04
CA LEU A 462 -6.83 12.21 -31.61
C LEU A 462 -5.69 13.04 -32.25
N THR A 463 -4.87 13.58 -31.40
CA THR A 463 -3.75 14.46 -31.76
C THR A 463 -2.51 13.67 -32.20
N SER A 464 -1.56 14.33 -32.89
CA SER A 464 -0.37 13.68 -33.46
C SER A 464 0.54 13.01 -32.43
N ASP A 465 0.53 13.48 -31.20
CA ASP A 465 1.28 12.90 -30.08
C ASP A 465 0.73 11.54 -29.60
N LYS A 466 -0.53 11.21 -29.94
CA LYS A 466 -1.18 9.92 -29.63
C LYS A 466 -0.95 8.88 -30.75
N MET A 467 -0.57 9.31 -31.95
CA MET A 467 -0.35 8.39 -33.08
C MET A 467 0.70 7.31 -32.82
N PRO A 468 1.87 7.58 -32.20
CA PRO A 468 2.85 6.53 -31.91
C PRO A 468 2.32 5.42 -30.99
N LEU A 469 1.31 5.72 -30.17
CA LEU A 469 0.65 4.71 -29.33
C LEU A 469 -0.26 3.82 -30.17
N LEU A 470 -1.04 4.40 -31.08
CA LEU A 470 -1.91 3.66 -32.00
C LEU A 470 -1.10 2.81 -32.99
N ASP A 471 0.01 3.33 -33.51
CA ASP A 471 0.92 2.60 -34.38
C ASP A 471 1.51 1.36 -33.68
N ALA A 472 1.89 1.52 -32.40
CA ALA A 472 2.37 0.42 -31.60
C ALA A 472 1.27 -0.64 -31.33
N ALA A 473 0.03 -0.22 -31.15
CA ALA A 473 -1.11 -1.13 -31.02
C ALA A 473 -1.39 -1.86 -32.34
N ALA A 474 -1.40 -1.15 -33.48
CA ALA A 474 -1.58 -1.74 -34.80
C ALA A 474 -0.50 -2.80 -35.11
N ALA A 475 0.75 -2.55 -34.72
CA ALA A 475 1.84 -3.52 -34.87
C ALA A 475 1.58 -4.82 -34.07
N VAL A 476 0.98 -4.75 -32.88
CA VAL A 476 0.57 -5.94 -32.13
C VAL A 476 -0.50 -6.73 -32.90
N TYR A 477 -1.57 -6.07 -33.36
CA TYR A 477 -2.65 -6.72 -34.08
C TYR A 477 -2.18 -7.34 -35.43
N ALA A 478 -1.21 -6.70 -36.09
CA ALA A 478 -0.64 -7.22 -37.36
C ALA A 478 0.09 -8.56 -37.18
N LEU A 479 0.64 -8.84 -36.00
CA LEU A 479 1.40 -10.06 -35.71
C LEU A 479 0.54 -11.21 -35.14
N VAL A 480 -0.77 -11.01 -35.02
CA VAL A 480 -1.72 -12.03 -34.56
C VAL A 480 -2.35 -12.72 -35.75
N ASP A 481 -2.11 -14.03 -35.85
CA ASP A 481 -2.71 -14.89 -36.87
C ASP A 481 -4.03 -15.48 -36.34
N ASP A 482 -5.08 -14.65 -36.34
CA ASP A 482 -6.42 -14.99 -35.87
C ASP A 482 -7.42 -14.14 -36.64
N GLU A 483 -8.39 -14.77 -37.29
CA GLU A 483 -9.44 -14.08 -38.05
C GLU A 483 -10.31 -13.17 -37.15
N ARG A 484 -10.43 -13.50 -35.88
CA ARG A 484 -11.20 -12.71 -34.88
C ARG A 484 -10.32 -11.79 -34.03
N LYS A 485 -9.10 -11.48 -34.42
CA LYS A 485 -8.18 -10.64 -33.65
C LYS A 485 -8.76 -9.28 -33.29
N ASP A 486 -9.55 -8.68 -34.17
CA ASP A 486 -10.18 -7.37 -33.98
C ASP A 486 -11.29 -7.37 -32.91
N GLU A 487 -11.76 -8.55 -32.51
CA GLU A 487 -12.71 -8.71 -31.42
C GLU A 487 -12.03 -8.79 -30.05
N LYS A 488 -10.68 -8.91 -30.01
CA LYS A 488 -9.91 -9.15 -28.81
C LYS A 488 -9.22 -7.88 -28.32
N GLY A 489 -9.13 -7.73 -27.00
CA GLY A 489 -8.31 -6.69 -26.36
C GLY A 489 -6.85 -7.16 -26.19
N ILE A 490 -5.96 -6.23 -25.87
CA ILE A 490 -4.52 -6.51 -25.68
C ILE A 490 -4.27 -7.59 -24.62
N TYR A 491 -5.06 -7.64 -23.55
CA TYR A 491 -4.95 -8.70 -22.54
C TYR A 491 -5.21 -10.09 -23.16
N GLN A 492 -6.32 -10.25 -23.89
CA GLN A 492 -6.70 -11.52 -24.51
C GLN A 492 -5.67 -11.96 -25.56
N ILE A 493 -5.23 -11.05 -26.43
CA ILE A 493 -4.16 -11.30 -27.38
C ILE A 493 -2.90 -11.80 -26.66
N ALA A 494 -2.51 -11.14 -25.58
CA ALA A 494 -1.30 -11.50 -24.85
C ALA A 494 -1.40 -12.90 -24.20
N ILE A 495 -2.51 -13.23 -23.54
CA ILE A 495 -2.65 -14.55 -22.87
C ILE A 495 -2.77 -15.71 -23.84
N GLU A 496 -3.32 -15.50 -25.02
CA GLU A 496 -3.51 -16.54 -26.03
C GLU A 496 -2.26 -16.76 -26.90
N ASN A 497 -1.45 -15.71 -27.15
CA ASN A 497 -0.39 -15.75 -28.15
C ASN A 497 1.03 -15.52 -27.62
N ASP A 498 1.21 -14.74 -26.52
CA ASP A 498 2.53 -14.49 -25.91
C ASP A 498 2.88 -15.59 -24.89
N VAL A 499 2.91 -16.84 -25.36
CA VAL A 499 3.11 -18.02 -24.53
C VAL A 499 4.52 -18.58 -24.62
N MET A 500 4.97 -19.23 -23.55
CA MET A 500 6.22 -19.99 -23.54
C MET A 500 5.96 -21.43 -24.01
N ILE A 501 6.79 -21.92 -24.91
CA ILE A 501 6.80 -23.32 -25.38
C ILE A 501 8.14 -23.95 -25.03
N GLU A 502 8.19 -25.27 -24.97
CA GLU A 502 9.41 -26.04 -24.79
C GLU A 502 9.90 -26.56 -26.13
N VAL A 503 11.13 -26.19 -26.49
CA VAL A 503 11.83 -26.66 -27.68
C VAL A 503 13.20 -27.16 -27.23
N ASP A 504 13.51 -28.42 -27.49
CA ASP A 504 14.78 -29.07 -27.12
C ASP A 504 15.15 -28.89 -25.63
N GLY A 505 14.16 -29.02 -24.73
CA GLY A 505 14.33 -28.87 -23.27
C GLY A 505 14.57 -27.42 -22.80
N LYS A 506 14.42 -26.44 -23.68
CA LYS A 506 14.53 -25.02 -23.37
C LYS A 506 13.19 -24.32 -23.52
N ARG A 507 12.85 -23.47 -22.53
CA ARG A 507 11.69 -22.59 -22.63
C ARG A 507 11.99 -21.41 -23.52
N VAL A 508 11.25 -21.29 -24.63
CA VAL A 508 11.35 -20.18 -25.60
C VAL A 508 9.99 -19.55 -25.83
N ARG A 509 9.97 -18.28 -26.24
CA ARG A 509 8.72 -17.62 -26.66
C ARG A 509 8.22 -18.21 -27.96
N LYS A 510 6.93 -18.55 -28.05
CA LYS A 510 6.29 -19.04 -29.27
C LYS A 510 6.37 -18.02 -30.41
N ASN A 511 6.11 -16.76 -30.09
CA ASN A 511 6.19 -15.62 -31.00
C ASN A 511 6.98 -14.48 -30.36
N ARG A 512 8.27 -14.37 -30.72
CA ARG A 512 9.16 -13.34 -30.17
C ARG A 512 8.82 -11.94 -30.69
N GLU A 513 8.46 -11.83 -31.98
CA GLU A 513 8.11 -10.55 -32.58
C GLU A 513 6.88 -9.94 -31.93
N LEU A 514 5.86 -10.75 -31.66
CA LEU A 514 4.68 -10.31 -30.90
C LEU A 514 5.03 -9.89 -29.48
N HIS A 515 5.92 -10.64 -28.82
CA HIS A 515 6.38 -10.24 -27.48
C HIS A 515 7.05 -8.88 -27.51
N ASP A 516 7.96 -8.65 -28.45
CA ASP A 516 8.69 -7.38 -28.60
C ASP A 516 7.72 -6.22 -28.94
N ALA A 517 6.71 -6.48 -29.79
CA ALA A 517 5.65 -5.50 -30.09
C ALA A 517 4.81 -5.16 -28.85
N LEU A 518 4.42 -6.16 -28.04
CA LEU A 518 3.71 -5.94 -26.78
C LEU A 518 4.55 -5.13 -25.76
N MET A 519 5.85 -5.38 -25.70
CA MET A 519 6.76 -4.62 -24.83
C MET A 519 6.94 -3.17 -25.33
N ASN A 520 7.01 -2.94 -26.64
CA ASN A 520 7.03 -1.61 -27.22
C ASN A 520 5.73 -0.85 -26.94
N LEU A 521 4.57 -1.48 -27.13
CA LEU A 521 3.27 -0.90 -26.78
C LEU A 521 3.22 -0.49 -25.31
N ARG A 522 3.67 -1.37 -24.41
CA ARG A 522 3.71 -1.06 -22.98
C ARG A 522 4.60 0.13 -22.65
N LYS A 523 5.75 0.26 -23.34
CA LYS A 523 6.66 1.41 -23.17
C LYS A 523 5.96 2.70 -23.57
N ARG A 524 5.33 2.75 -24.78
CA ARG A 524 4.59 3.89 -25.28
C ARG A 524 3.41 4.26 -24.38
N LEU A 525 2.69 3.23 -23.94
CA LEU A 525 1.57 3.40 -23.02
C LEU A 525 2.02 3.99 -21.67
N SER A 526 3.19 3.59 -21.18
CA SER A 526 3.78 4.15 -19.95
C SER A 526 4.12 5.63 -20.11
N GLU A 527 4.70 6.03 -21.23
CA GLU A 527 5.02 7.42 -21.54
C GLU A 527 3.73 8.25 -21.62
N PHE A 528 2.74 7.77 -22.37
CA PHE A 528 1.43 8.41 -22.50
C PHE A 528 0.73 8.56 -21.14
N TYR A 529 0.68 7.49 -20.34
CA TYR A 529 0.07 7.50 -19.02
C TYR A 529 0.69 8.54 -18.10
N LYS A 530 2.03 8.58 -18.03
CA LYS A 530 2.78 9.51 -17.17
C LYS A 530 2.61 10.97 -17.56
N THR A 531 2.55 11.24 -18.86
CA THR A 531 2.51 12.63 -19.37
C THR A 531 1.10 13.19 -19.49
N ARG A 532 0.12 12.35 -19.85
CA ARG A 532 -1.24 12.80 -20.16
C ARG A 532 -2.25 12.53 -19.03
N ILE A 533 -2.11 11.42 -18.32
CA ILE A 533 -3.13 10.99 -17.36
C ILE A 533 -2.75 11.33 -15.93
N VAL A 534 -1.52 11.01 -15.52
CA VAL A 534 -1.06 11.18 -14.13
C VAL A 534 -1.21 12.61 -13.60
N PRO A 535 -0.89 13.69 -14.33
CA PRO A 535 -1.06 15.05 -13.82
C PRO A 535 -2.50 15.34 -13.39
N THR A 536 -3.47 14.96 -14.20
CA THR A 536 -4.90 15.17 -13.91
C THR A 536 -5.40 14.28 -12.76
N LEU A 537 -4.85 13.04 -12.63
CA LEU A 537 -5.16 12.20 -11.46
C LEU A 537 -4.74 12.85 -10.13
N PHE A 538 -3.61 13.56 -10.11
CA PHE A 538 -3.18 14.33 -8.94
C PHE A 538 -3.98 15.63 -8.78
N GLU A 539 -4.26 16.33 -9.87
CA GLU A 539 -5.04 17.56 -9.84
C GLU A 539 -6.43 17.33 -9.24
N TYR A 540 -7.10 16.26 -9.65
CA TYR A 540 -8.44 15.89 -9.15
C TYR A 540 -8.39 14.92 -7.96
N GLU A 541 -7.24 14.78 -7.33
CA GLU A 541 -7.06 14.01 -6.09
C GLU A 541 -7.59 12.57 -6.15
N PHE A 542 -7.46 11.90 -7.30
CA PHE A 542 -7.56 10.43 -7.35
C PHE A 542 -6.34 9.79 -6.69
N LEU A 543 -5.20 10.49 -6.75
CA LEU A 543 -3.93 10.18 -6.12
C LEU A 543 -3.48 11.36 -5.26
N LYS A 544 -2.97 11.05 -4.07
CA LYS A 544 -2.52 12.09 -3.13
C LYS A 544 -1.37 11.63 -2.29
#